data_eb0ff9f29235247106ee10fbebccd0b0
#
_entry.id   eb0ff9f29235247106ee10fbebccd0b0
#
_cell.length_a   1.000
_cell.length_b   1.000
_cell.length_c   1.000
_cell.angle_alpha   90.00
_cell.angle_beta   90.00
_cell.angle_gamma   90.00
#
_symmetry.space_group_name_H-M   'P 1'
#
loop_
_entity.id
_entity.type
_entity.pdbx_description
1 polymer ?
#
loop_
_entity_poly.entity_id
_entity_poly.type
_entity_poly.pdbx_seq_one_letter_code
_entity_poly.pdbx_strand_id
1 'polypeptide(L)'
;MKQYDVLLIGEALVDFVPEEGCIPGRFRAMIGGAPNNVACGLGKLGIKTALLARVGRDAMGTGIMRTVESCGVDTQYIQIDRKRPTTVTIVMPESADMLRYAIYRT
;
A
#
# COMPACT_ATOMS: atom_id res chain seq x y z
N MET A 1 28.91 -0.05 6.41
CA MET A 1 28.19 1.21 6.67
C MET A 1 26.69 0.97 6.54
N LYS A 2 25.92 1.41 7.50
CA LYS A 2 24.46 1.29 7.43
C LYS A 2 23.92 2.24 6.38
N GLN A 3 23.16 1.72 5.43
CA GLN A 3 22.42 2.54 4.50
C GLN A 3 21.03 2.90 5.06
N TYR A 4 20.48 2.04 5.92
CA TYR A 4 19.15 2.21 6.48
C TYR A 4 19.15 1.95 7.98
N ASP A 5 18.31 2.67 8.68
CA ASP A 5 18.04 2.41 10.08
C ASP A 5 16.96 1.35 10.26
N VAL A 6 16.01 1.29 9.31
CA VAL A 6 14.89 0.36 9.37
C VAL A 6 14.63 -0.20 7.98
N LEU A 7 14.44 -1.51 7.92
CA LEU A 7 13.95 -2.22 6.74
C LEU A 7 12.63 -2.89 7.11
N LEU A 8 11.58 -2.53 6.42
CA LEU A 8 10.28 -3.16 6.62
C LEU A 8 10.03 -4.16 5.51
N ILE A 9 9.45 -5.29 5.86
CA ILE A 9 9.17 -6.39 4.93
C ILE A 9 7.70 -6.72 5.02
N GLY A 10 7.03 -6.73 3.88
CA GLY A 10 5.67 -7.17 3.85
C GLY A 10 4.88 -6.62 2.67
N GLU A 11 3.61 -6.47 2.88
CA GLU A 11 2.67 -6.18 1.81
C GLU A 11 2.42 -4.69 1.66
N ALA A 12 2.40 -4.23 0.41
CA ALA A 12 1.87 -2.94 0.02
C ALA A 12 0.72 -3.20 -0.95
N LEU A 13 -0.39 -2.51 -0.74
CA LEU A 13 -1.60 -2.76 -1.49
C LEU A 13 -2.40 -1.47 -1.66
N VAL A 14 -3.47 -1.56 -2.44
CA VAL A 14 -4.38 -0.44 -2.61
C VAL A 14 -5.73 -0.81 -2.00
N ASP A 15 -6.22 0.04 -1.11
CA ASP A 15 -7.56 -0.09 -0.53
C ASP A 15 -8.54 0.75 -1.33
N PHE A 16 -9.63 0.13 -1.78
CA PHE A 16 -10.75 0.83 -2.39
C PHE A 16 -11.84 1.03 -1.36
N VAL A 17 -12.12 2.28 -1.05
CA VAL A 17 -13.09 2.66 -0.02
C VAL A 17 -14.30 3.27 -0.71
N PRO A 18 -15.51 2.72 -0.53
CA PRO A 18 -16.69 3.28 -1.15
C PRO A 18 -17.05 4.62 -0.50
N GLU A 19 -17.21 5.66 -1.31
CA GLU A 19 -17.53 6.99 -0.82
C GLU A 19 -18.98 7.07 -0.28
N GLU A 20 -19.89 6.39 -0.95
CA GLU A 20 -21.32 6.36 -0.55
C GLU A 20 -21.65 5.17 0.33
N GLY A 21 -20.69 4.30 0.59
CA GLY A 21 -20.90 3.10 1.42
C GLY A 21 -21.71 2.00 0.75
N CYS A 22 -21.97 2.10 -0.55
CA CYS A 22 -22.75 1.09 -1.26
C CYS A 22 -22.38 1.01 -2.75
N ILE A 23 -22.85 -0.04 -3.39
CA ILE A 23 -22.68 -0.27 -4.82
C ILE A 23 -24.07 -0.20 -5.48
N PRO A 24 -24.24 0.52 -6.62
CA PRO A 24 -23.24 1.27 -7.35
C PRO A 24 -22.84 2.57 -6.64
N GLY A 25 -21.63 3.03 -6.90
CA GLY A 25 -21.11 4.23 -6.26
C GLY A 25 -19.65 4.47 -6.65
N ARG A 26 -19.05 5.43 -6.00
CA ARG A 26 -17.66 5.81 -6.23
C ARG A 26 -16.76 5.20 -5.18
N PHE A 27 -15.53 4.90 -5.57
CA PHE A 27 -14.50 4.41 -4.67
C PHE A 27 -13.33 5.36 -4.63
N ARG A 28 -12.75 5.53 -3.45
CA ARG A 28 -11.48 6.20 -3.29
C ARG A 28 -10.40 5.14 -3.15
N ALA A 29 -9.36 5.22 -3.97
CA ALA A 29 -8.22 4.33 -3.89
C ALA A 29 -7.20 4.92 -2.93
N MET A 30 -6.78 4.15 -1.94
CA MET A 30 -5.81 4.58 -0.94
C MET A 30 -4.70 3.55 -0.82
N ILE A 31 -3.46 4.02 -0.65
CA ILE A 31 -2.33 3.11 -0.45
C ILE A 31 -2.39 2.57 0.98
N GLY A 32 -2.31 1.25 1.11
CA GLY A 32 -2.44 0.57 2.39
C GLY A 32 -1.40 -0.53 2.58
N GLY A 33 -1.67 -1.36 3.58
CA GLY A 33 -0.74 -2.39 4.03
C GLY A 33 0.04 -1.90 5.23
N ALA A 34 0.05 -2.70 6.32
CA ALA A 34 0.68 -2.29 7.57
C ALA A 34 2.17 -1.93 7.41
N PRO A 35 3.01 -2.75 6.75
CA PRO A 35 4.42 -2.38 6.57
C PRO A 35 4.60 -1.10 5.77
N ASN A 36 3.78 -0.89 4.76
CA ASN A 36 3.82 0.31 3.94
C ASN A 36 3.48 1.56 4.75
N ASN A 37 2.44 1.48 5.58
CA ASN A 37 2.01 2.60 6.41
C ASN A 37 3.09 2.99 7.43
N VAL A 38 3.73 1.99 8.06
CA VAL A 38 4.82 2.24 9.01
C VAL A 38 6.02 2.83 8.28
N ALA A 39 6.38 2.31 7.11
CA ALA A 39 7.50 2.82 6.32
C ALA A 39 7.31 4.30 5.97
N CYS A 40 6.12 4.65 5.50
CA CYS A 40 5.82 6.03 5.15
C CYS A 40 5.87 6.95 6.36
N GLY A 41 5.36 6.50 7.51
CA GLY A 41 5.43 7.26 8.75
C GLY A 41 6.87 7.53 9.16
N LEU A 42 7.71 6.51 9.13
CA LEU A 42 9.13 6.63 9.47
C LEU A 42 9.88 7.52 8.48
N GLY A 43 9.60 7.36 7.20
CA GLY A 43 10.24 8.18 6.15
C GLY A 43 9.95 9.66 6.33
N LYS A 44 8.71 9.99 6.66
CA LYS A 44 8.31 11.39 6.92
C LYS A 44 8.98 11.98 8.15
N LEU A 45 9.38 11.14 9.09
CA LEU A 45 10.13 11.56 10.27
C LEU A 45 11.64 11.70 10.00
N GLY A 46 12.08 11.45 8.77
CA GLY A 46 13.48 11.57 8.41
C GLY A 46 14.33 10.34 8.75
N ILE A 47 13.70 9.25 9.14
CA ILE A 47 14.41 8.00 9.44
C ILE A 47 14.73 7.30 8.13
N LYS A 48 15.98 6.86 7.97
CA LYS A 48 16.42 6.15 6.76
C LYS A 48 15.73 4.79 6.70
N THR A 49 14.73 4.69 5.83
CA THR A 49 13.82 3.56 5.77
C THR A 49 13.79 2.97 4.37
N ALA A 50 13.77 1.65 4.28
CA ALA A 50 13.53 0.95 3.04
C ALA A 50 12.36 -0.02 3.23
N LEU A 51 11.67 -0.33 2.14
CA LEU A 51 10.54 -1.24 2.14
C LEU A 51 10.81 -2.38 1.15
N LEU A 52 10.78 -3.61 1.65
CA LEU A 52 10.81 -4.80 0.82
C LEU A 52 9.38 -5.30 0.66
N ALA A 53 8.85 -5.16 -0.54
CA ALA A 53 7.48 -5.53 -0.87
C ALA A 53 7.41 -5.95 -2.33
N ARG A 54 6.26 -6.42 -2.75
CA ARG A 54 6.00 -6.77 -4.14
C ARG A 54 4.72 -6.11 -4.61
N VAL A 55 4.79 -5.50 -5.79
CA VAL A 55 3.63 -4.91 -6.46
C VAL A 55 3.55 -5.44 -7.87
N GLY A 56 2.39 -5.33 -8.49
CA GLY A 56 2.22 -5.68 -9.89
C GLY A 56 2.73 -4.59 -10.81
N ARG A 57 2.95 -4.97 -12.06
CA ARG A 57 3.30 -4.03 -13.12
C ARG A 57 2.03 -3.40 -13.67
N ASP A 58 1.44 -2.52 -12.88
CA ASP A 58 0.16 -1.89 -13.20
C ASP A 58 0.07 -0.49 -12.57
N ALA A 59 -1.03 0.19 -12.81
CA ALA A 59 -1.23 1.55 -12.33
C ALA A 59 -1.22 1.62 -10.80
N MET A 60 -1.76 0.60 -10.12
CA MET A 60 -1.75 0.52 -8.66
C MET A 60 -0.34 0.39 -8.12
N GLY A 61 0.46 -0.50 -8.73
CA GLY A 61 1.87 -0.66 -8.35
C GLY A 61 2.66 0.62 -8.53
N THR A 62 2.46 1.32 -9.65
CA THR A 62 3.09 2.61 -9.91
C THR A 62 2.68 3.64 -8.87
N GLY A 63 1.41 3.67 -8.50
CA GLY A 63 0.91 4.58 -7.47
C GLY A 63 1.54 4.33 -6.11
N ILE A 64 1.69 3.06 -5.73
CA ILE A 64 2.39 2.68 -4.49
C ILE A 64 3.83 3.18 -4.51
N MET A 65 4.56 2.90 -5.60
CA MET A 65 5.95 3.31 -5.73
C MET A 65 6.12 4.82 -5.55
N ARG A 66 5.30 5.60 -6.24
CA ARG A 66 5.35 7.06 -6.17
C ARG A 66 5.04 7.59 -4.79
N THR A 67 4.03 7.03 -4.15
CA THR A 67 3.62 7.47 -2.81
C THR A 67 4.69 7.15 -1.78
N VAL A 68 5.22 5.94 -1.80
CA VAL A 68 6.28 5.51 -0.88
C VAL A 68 7.53 6.37 -1.07
N GLU A 69 7.92 6.61 -2.31
CA GLU A 69 9.06 7.45 -2.63
C GLU A 69 8.85 8.89 -2.13
N SER A 70 7.64 9.42 -2.27
CA SER A 70 7.32 10.78 -1.81
C SER A 70 7.39 10.91 -0.28
N CYS A 71 7.29 9.80 0.45
CA CYS A 71 7.44 9.79 1.90
C CYS A 71 8.91 9.73 2.35
N GLY A 72 9.84 9.66 1.40
CA GLY A 72 11.27 9.55 1.72
C GLY A 72 11.74 8.13 1.96
N VAL A 73 10.97 7.13 1.59
CA VAL A 73 11.32 5.73 1.72
C VAL A 73 12.06 5.27 0.46
N ASP A 74 13.12 4.48 0.64
CA ASP A 74 13.85 3.92 -0.50
C ASP A 74 13.03 2.77 -1.11
N THR A 75 12.81 2.85 -2.41
CA THR A 75 11.97 1.90 -3.15
C THR A 75 12.76 0.84 -3.91
N GLN A 76 14.09 0.82 -3.78
CA GLN A 76 14.92 -0.12 -4.57
C GLN A 76 14.62 -1.59 -4.28
N TYR A 77 14.05 -1.91 -3.12
CA TYR A 77 13.72 -3.28 -2.74
C TYR A 77 12.26 -3.64 -3.00
N ILE A 78 11.50 -2.75 -3.61
CA ILE A 78 10.16 -3.09 -4.04
C ILE A 78 10.26 -3.84 -5.36
N GLN A 79 9.81 -5.08 -5.35
CA GLN A 79 9.85 -5.95 -6.53
C GLN A 79 8.61 -5.71 -7.39
N ILE A 80 8.80 -5.73 -8.69
CA ILE A 80 7.69 -5.57 -9.64
C ILE A 80 7.41 -6.93 -10.26
N ASP A 81 6.21 -7.45 -10.01
CA ASP A 81 5.77 -8.71 -10.56
C ASP A 81 5.14 -8.47 -11.94
N ARG A 82 5.68 -9.13 -12.96
CA ARG A 82 5.20 -8.97 -14.33
C ARG A 82 4.01 -9.85 -14.65
N LYS A 83 3.71 -10.82 -13.80
CA LYS A 83 2.66 -11.81 -14.03
C LYS A 83 1.44 -11.63 -13.17
N ARG A 84 1.62 -11.09 -11.97
CA ARG A 84 0.55 -10.97 -10.98
C ARG A 84 0.22 -9.51 -10.73
N PRO A 85 -1.06 -9.17 -10.61
CA PRO A 85 -1.44 -7.78 -10.34
C PRO A 85 -1.11 -7.39 -8.90
N THR A 86 -1.08 -6.09 -8.65
CA THR A 86 -1.00 -5.56 -7.31
C THR A 86 -2.20 -6.02 -6.49
N THR A 87 -1.97 -6.38 -5.24
CA THR A 87 -3.04 -6.74 -4.31
C THR A 87 -3.94 -5.53 -4.09
N VAL A 88 -5.24 -5.75 -4.17
CA VAL A 88 -6.22 -4.71 -3.87
C VAL A 88 -7.19 -5.23 -2.82
N THR A 89 -7.73 -4.33 -2.02
CA THR A 89 -8.80 -4.65 -1.09
C THR A 89 -9.99 -3.76 -1.37
N ILE A 90 -11.17 -4.27 -1.06
CA ILE A 90 -12.37 -3.45 -1.04
C ILE A 90 -12.84 -3.40 0.40
N VAL A 91 -12.91 -2.20 0.95
CA VAL A 91 -13.36 -1.97 2.32
C VAL A 91 -14.87 -1.83 2.28
N MET A 92 -15.55 -2.67 3.05
CA MET A 92 -17.01 -2.67 3.09
C MET A 92 -17.47 -2.37 4.50
N PRO A 93 -17.90 -1.13 4.79
CA PRO A 93 -18.47 -0.83 6.09
C PRO A 93 -19.86 -1.46 6.21
N GLU A 94 -20.05 -2.28 7.24
CA GLU A 94 -21.35 -2.91 7.51
C GLU A 94 -22.15 -2.13 8.54
N SER A 95 -21.45 -1.44 9.45
CA SER A 95 -22.03 -0.58 10.46
C SER A 95 -21.01 0.45 10.87
N ALA A 96 -21.39 1.37 11.75
CA ALA A 96 -20.49 2.38 12.27
C ALA A 96 -19.23 1.77 12.94
N ASP A 97 -19.39 0.56 13.51
CA ASP A 97 -18.33 -0.10 14.27
C ASP A 97 -17.72 -1.30 13.59
N MET A 98 -18.20 -1.69 12.40
CA MET A 98 -17.76 -2.91 11.75
C MET A 98 -17.37 -2.68 10.30
N LEU A 99 -16.12 -3.03 10.00
CA LEU A 99 -15.58 -3.00 8.64
C LEU A 99 -15.29 -4.43 8.19
N ARG A 100 -15.58 -4.71 6.93
CA ARG A 100 -15.15 -5.93 6.27
C ARG A 100 -14.26 -5.60 5.10
N TYR A 101 -13.35 -6.53 4.81
CA TYR A 101 -12.41 -6.40 3.71
C TYR A 101 -12.58 -7.58 2.77
N ALA A 102 -12.68 -7.29 1.49
CA ALA A 102 -12.47 -8.31 0.47
C ALA A 102 -11.08 -8.10 -0.10
N ILE A 103 -10.23 -9.12 -0.02
CA ILE A 103 -8.83 -9.03 -0.42
C ILE A 103 -8.65 -9.81 -1.72
N TYR A 104 -8.19 -9.12 -2.75
CA TYR A 104 -7.90 -9.72 -4.04
C TYR A 104 -6.39 -9.80 -4.21
N ARG A 105 -5.88 -10.99 -3.92
CA ARG A 105 -4.47 -11.32 -3.88
C ARG A 105 -4.24 -12.54 -4.78
N THR A 106 -3.20 -12.50 -5.59
CA THR A 106 -2.87 -13.62 -6.48
C THR A 106 -1.50 -14.22 -6.17
#